data_7a266f3c37ba6e31b6d195012024efb2
#
_entry.id   7a266f3c37ba6e31b6d195012024efb2
#
_cell.length_a   1.000
_cell.length_b   1.000
_cell.length_c   1.000
_cell.angle_alpha   90.00
_cell.angle_beta   90.00
_cell.angle_gamma   90.00
#
_symmetry.space_group_name_H-M   'P 1'
#
loop_
_entity.id
_entity.type
_entity.pdbx_description
1 polymer ?
#
loop_
_entity_poly.entity_id
_entity_poly.type
_entity_poly.pdbx_seq_one_letter_code
_entity_poly.pdbx_strand_id
1 'polypeptide(L)'
;YLVTNPTTIYGKEPVVFETLKQLMLQAKSKVIIHTPYAVFSKEMYEGIAQVKQQVPNTTMILNSIASGDNICASADYQKNRSKILDTGVSLYEYMGRHSTHGKSLIIDDDIAVVGSYNFDCRSTYVDTETCLSYKEKRSQNSWKKILAD
;
A
#
# COMPACT_ATOMS: atom_id res chain seq x y z
N TYR A 1 11.87 -9.69 -7.20
CA TYR A 1 11.78 -8.65 -8.24
C TYR A 1 11.93 -7.28 -7.59
N LEU A 2 12.74 -6.40 -8.17
CA LEU A 2 13.00 -5.04 -7.69
C LEU A 2 12.38 -4.04 -8.68
N VAL A 3 11.62 -3.07 -8.17
CA VAL A 3 11.09 -1.95 -8.94
C VAL A 3 11.48 -0.64 -8.29
N THR A 4 11.85 0.34 -9.11
CA THR A 4 12.29 1.67 -8.67
C THR A 4 11.68 2.74 -9.54
N ASN A 5 11.27 3.87 -8.93
CA ASN A 5 10.90 5.06 -9.69
C ASN A 5 12.11 5.64 -10.43
N PRO A 6 11.89 6.31 -11.58
CA PRO A 6 12.97 7.00 -12.29
C PRO A 6 13.71 8.01 -11.39
N THR A 7 14.99 8.17 -11.60
CA THR A 7 15.84 9.13 -10.86
C THR A 7 15.80 10.54 -11.46
N THR A 8 14.97 10.78 -12.48
CA THR A 8 14.79 12.09 -13.12
C THR A 8 14.27 13.13 -12.12
N ILE A 9 14.69 14.39 -12.29
CA ILE A 9 14.33 15.48 -11.38
C ILE A 9 12.89 16.02 -11.65
N TYR A 10 12.41 15.91 -12.89
CA TYR A 10 11.12 16.45 -13.31
C TYR A 10 10.23 15.36 -13.93
N GLY A 11 8.92 15.46 -13.66
CA GLY A 11 7.90 14.66 -14.34
C GLY A 11 8.11 13.16 -14.24
N LYS A 12 8.33 12.65 -13.03
CA LYS A 12 8.51 11.21 -12.82
C LYS A 12 7.24 10.45 -13.21
N GLU A 13 7.43 9.46 -14.07
CA GLU A 13 6.38 8.48 -14.29
C GLU A 13 6.18 7.64 -13.02
N PRO A 14 4.94 7.31 -12.66
CA PRO A 14 4.59 6.57 -11.44
C PRO A 14 4.89 5.07 -11.56
N VAL A 15 6.13 4.71 -11.93
CA VAL A 15 6.53 3.33 -12.27
C VAL A 15 6.24 2.37 -11.12
N VAL A 16 6.57 2.76 -9.88
CA VAL A 16 6.31 1.90 -8.70
C VAL A 16 4.81 1.72 -8.50
N PHE A 17 4.01 2.81 -8.50
CA PHE A 17 2.56 2.72 -8.33
C PHE A 17 1.92 1.85 -9.41
N GLU A 18 2.23 2.08 -10.67
CA GLU A 18 1.68 1.32 -11.79
C GLU A 18 2.06 -0.16 -11.71
N THR A 19 3.31 -0.46 -11.37
CA THR A 19 3.78 -1.85 -11.19
C THR A 19 3.03 -2.53 -10.04
N LEU A 20 2.91 -1.86 -8.89
CA LEU A 20 2.18 -2.42 -7.74
C LEU A 20 0.69 -2.60 -8.05
N LYS A 21 0.07 -1.65 -8.75
CA LYS A 21 -1.32 -1.76 -9.20
C LYS A 21 -1.52 -2.98 -10.11
N GLN A 22 -0.66 -3.17 -11.11
CA GLN A 22 -0.73 -4.34 -11.99
C GLN A 22 -0.54 -5.65 -11.23
N LEU A 23 0.35 -5.66 -10.23
CA LEU A 23 0.56 -6.82 -9.38
C LEU A 23 -0.69 -7.11 -8.52
N MET A 24 -1.30 -6.09 -7.93
CA MET A 24 -2.54 -6.21 -7.15
C MET A 24 -3.71 -6.72 -7.99
N LEU A 25 -3.82 -6.26 -9.24
CA LEU A 25 -4.88 -6.70 -10.17
C LEU A 25 -4.76 -8.19 -10.55
N GLN A 26 -3.61 -8.83 -10.34
CA GLN A 26 -3.42 -10.27 -10.56
C GLN A 26 -3.81 -11.12 -9.34
N ALA A 27 -4.17 -10.50 -8.22
CA ALA A 27 -4.60 -11.21 -7.02
C ALA A 27 -5.85 -12.05 -7.27
N LYS A 28 -5.90 -13.24 -6.68
CA LYS A 28 -7.02 -14.18 -6.81
C LYS A 28 -7.99 -14.11 -5.62
N SER A 29 -7.49 -13.70 -4.47
CA SER A 29 -8.28 -13.75 -3.24
C SER A 29 -8.22 -12.49 -2.39
N LYS A 30 -7.05 -11.89 -2.20
CA LYS A 30 -6.92 -10.72 -1.32
C LYS A 30 -5.72 -9.84 -1.62
N VAL A 31 -5.86 -8.59 -1.22
CA VAL A 31 -4.79 -7.58 -1.20
C VAL A 31 -4.80 -6.88 0.15
N ILE A 32 -3.65 -6.77 0.81
CA ILE A 32 -3.48 -6.01 2.04
C ILE A 32 -2.39 -4.96 1.80
N ILE A 33 -2.75 -3.70 1.88
CA ILE A 33 -1.85 -2.55 1.76
C ILE A 33 -1.58 -2.01 3.15
N HIS A 34 -0.33 -1.94 3.57
CA HIS A 34 0.09 -1.24 4.78
C HIS A 34 0.98 -0.06 4.40
N THR A 35 0.56 1.13 4.78
CA THR A 35 1.26 2.38 4.50
C THR A 35 1.06 3.37 5.66
N PRO A 36 2.08 4.16 6.06
CA PRO A 36 1.88 5.15 7.11
C PRO A 36 0.96 6.28 6.71
N TYR A 37 0.91 6.61 5.41
CA TYR A 37 0.19 7.76 4.85
C TYR A 37 -0.63 7.35 3.63
N ALA A 38 -1.75 8.05 3.41
CA ALA A 38 -2.60 7.93 2.22
C ALA A 38 -2.98 9.33 1.74
N VAL A 39 -2.16 9.91 0.88
CA VAL A 39 -2.35 11.21 0.23
C VAL A 39 -2.43 11.00 -1.27
N PHE A 40 -3.64 10.82 -1.80
CA PHE A 40 -3.84 10.29 -3.15
C PHE A 40 -4.05 11.38 -4.20
N SER A 41 -3.47 11.16 -5.38
CA SER A 41 -3.89 11.80 -6.61
C SER A 41 -5.20 11.18 -7.12
N LYS A 42 -5.80 11.82 -8.13
CA LYS A 42 -7.00 11.28 -8.80
C LYS A 42 -6.74 9.87 -9.36
N GLU A 43 -5.61 9.70 -10.02
CA GLU A 43 -5.21 8.43 -10.65
C GLU A 43 -5.00 7.33 -9.59
N MET A 44 -4.51 7.69 -8.41
CA MET A 44 -4.35 6.74 -7.31
C MET A 44 -5.71 6.29 -6.76
N TYR A 45 -6.68 7.21 -6.58
CA TYR A 45 -8.06 6.83 -6.21
C TYR A 45 -8.67 5.87 -7.24
N GLU A 46 -8.57 6.19 -8.52
CA GLU A 46 -9.07 5.36 -9.62
C GLU A 46 -8.38 3.98 -9.63
N GLY A 47 -7.06 3.94 -9.42
CA GLY A 47 -6.29 2.71 -9.37
C GLY A 47 -6.70 1.80 -8.21
N ILE A 48 -6.88 2.35 -7.01
CA ILE A 48 -7.35 1.58 -5.83
C ILE A 48 -8.78 1.11 -6.02
N ALA A 49 -9.67 1.94 -6.58
CA ALA A 49 -11.04 1.55 -6.90
C ALA A 49 -11.07 0.37 -7.91
N GLN A 50 -10.23 0.43 -8.94
CA GLN A 50 -10.09 -0.66 -9.92
C GLN A 50 -9.61 -1.96 -9.25
N VAL A 51 -8.60 -1.89 -8.38
CA VAL A 51 -8.13 -3.06 -7.62
C VAL A 51 -9.24 -3.62 -6.76
N LYS A 52 -9.97 -2.77 -6.03
CA LYS A 52 -11.09 -3.19 -5.18
C LYS A 52 -12.22 -3.84 -5.96
N GLN A 53 -12.53 -3.32 -7.14
CA GLN A 53 -13.57 -3.90 -8.02
C GLN A 53 -13.19 -5.32 -8.46
N GLN A 54 -11.91 -5.54 -8.81
CA GLN A 54 -11.43 -6.85 -9.25
C GLN A 54 -11.16 -7.81 -8.09
N VAL A 55 -10.68 -7.29 -6.96
CA VAL A 55 -10.31 -8.06 -5.76
C VAL A 55 -11.13 -7.54 -4.58
N PRO A 56 -12.37 -8.05 -4.37
CA PRO A 56 -13.27 -7.54 -3.31
C PRO A 56 -12.68 -7.56 -1.90
N ASN A 57 -11.74 -8.46 -1.60
CA ASN A 57 -11.03 -8.50 -0.33
C ASN A 57 -9.75 -7.65 -0.39
N THR A 58 -9.90 -6.35 -0.69
CA THR A 58 -8.83 -5.37 -0.65
C THR A 58 -8.96 -4.54 0.62
N THR A 59 -7.88 -4.52 1.40
CA THR A 59 -7.77 -3.85 2.70
C THR A 59 -6.61 -2.87 2.68
N MET A 60 -6.80 -1.71 3.32
CA MET A 60 -5.75 -0.73 3.57
C MET A 60 -5.63 -0.48 5.07
N ILE A 61 -4.40 -0.51 5.58
CA ILE A 61 -4.05 -0.26 6.97
C ILE A 61 -3.12 0.96 6.99
N LEU A 62 -3.47 1.97 7.78
CA LEU A 62 -2.67 3.19 7.93
C LEU A 62 -2.77 3.75 9.36
N ASN A 63 -1.97 4.77 9.66
CA ASN A 63 -2.08 5.44 10.97
C ASN A 63 -3.41 6.20 11.06
N SER A 64 -4.03 6.13 12.25
CA SER A 64 -5.08 7.08 12.60
C SER A 64 -4.51 8.50 12.69
N ILE A 65 -5.38 9.49 12.66
CA ILE A 65 -4.99 10.90 12.87
C ILE A 65 -4.24 11.08 14.21
N ALA A 66 -4.68 10.36 15.24
CA ALA A 66 -4.08 10.46 16.58
C ALA A 66 -2.72 9.76 16.69
N SER A 67 -2.43 8.78 15.85
CA SER A 67 -1.17 8.02 15.85
C SER A 67 -0.17 8.51 14.80
N GLY A 68 -0.61 9.37 13.86
CA GLY A 68 0.23 9.88 12.78
C GLY A 68 1.32 10.82 13.29
N ASP A 69 2.51 10.70 12.70
CA ASP A 69 3.69 11.53 13.01
C ASP A 69 3.91 12.68 12.01
N ASN A 70 3.11 12.74 10.94
CA ASN A 70 3.17 13.76 9.92
C ASN A 70 1.85 14.55 9.88
N ILE A 71 1.89 15.78 10.40
CA ILE A 71 0.72 16.66 10.52
C ILE A 71 0.08 16.95 9.15
N CYS A 72 0.88 17.21 8.12
CA CYS A 72 0.37 17.53 6.78
C CYS A 72 -0.33 16.31 6.16
N ALA A 73 0.27 15.13 6.25
CA ALA A 73 -0.33 13.90 5.74
C ALA A 73 -1.61 13.54 6.52
N SER A 74 -1.61 13.72 7.85
CA SER A 74 -2.79 13.48 8.69
C SER A 74 -3.92 14.46 8.38
N ALA A 75 -3.63 15.73 8.12
CA ALA A 75 -4.63 16.73 7.75
C ALA A 75 -5.25 16.45 6.37
N ASP A 76 -4.42 16.07 5.39
CA ASP A 76 -4.90 15.66 4.06
C ASP A 76 -5.77 14.41 4.16
N TYR A 77 -5.30 13.41 4.89
CA TYR A 77 -6.05 12.18 5.13
C TYR A 77 -7.41 12.48 5.78
N GLN A 78 -7.45 13.30 6.83
CA GLN A 78 -8.70 13.70 7.50
C GLN A 78 -9.69 14.33 6.52
N LYS A 79 -9.20 15.23 5.66
CA LYS A 79 -10.02 15.92 4.65
C LYS A 79 -10.54 14.97 3.56
N ASN A 80 -9.74 14.02 3.16
CA ASN A 80 -10.01 13.16 2.00
C ASN A 80 -10.38 11.71 2.37
N ARG A 81 -10.55 11.40 3.67
CA ARG A 81 -10.88 10.05 4.15
C ARG A 81 -12.12 9.44 3.47
N SER A 82 -13.15 10.27 3.27
CA SER A 82 -14.37 9.83 2.57
C SER A 82 -14.07 9.35 1.15
N LYS A 83 -13.19 10.05 0.41
CA LYS A 83 -12.83 9.66 -0.94
C LYS A 83 -12.08 8.31 -0.98
N ILE A 84 -11.28 8.01 0.06
CA ILE A 84 -10.63 6.69 0.18
C ILE A 84 -11.71 5.62 0.40
N LEU A 85 -12.68 5.88 1.29
CA LEU A 85 -13.80 4.97 1.52
C LEU A 85 -14.69 4.79 0.28
N ASP A 86 -14.87 5.84 -0.53
CA ASP A 86 -15.63 5.79 -1.79
C ASP A 86 -14.99 4.85 -2.84
N THR A 87 -13.69 4.54 -2.73
CA THR A 87 -13.06 3.49 -3.54
C THR A 87 -13.59 2.09 -3.19
N GLY A 88 -14.28 1.96 -2.05
CA GLY A 88 -14.78 0.70 -1.52
C GLY A 88 -13.76 -0.12 -0.73
N VAL A 89 -12.49 0.32 -0.61
CA VAL A 89 -11.46 -0.37 0.14
C VAL A 89 -11.84 -0.51 1.62
N SER A 90 -11.56 -1.67 2.22
CA SER A 90 -11.72 -1.84 3.67
C SER A 90 -10.60 -1.11 4.39
N LEU A 91 -10.93 -0.04 5.09
CA LEU A 91 -9.96 0.86 5.72
C LEU A 91 -9.83 0.56 7.21
N TYR A 92 -8.60 0.33 7.68
CA TYR A 92 -8.28 0.14 9.09
C TYR A 92 -7.29 1.19 9.55
N GLU A 93 -7.62 1.85 10.67
CA GLU A 93 -6.81 2.89 11.27
C GLU A 93 -6.09 2.34 12.51
N TYR A 94 -4.76 2.36 12.48
CA TYR A 94 -3.95 1.98 13.62
C TYR A 94 -4.03 3.04 14.73
N MET A 95 -4.41 2.63 15.93
CA MET A 95 -4.67 3.49 17.10
C MET A 95 -3.59 3.37 18.19
N GLY A 96 -2.38 2.91 17.87
CA GLY A 96 -1.31 2.76 18.83
C GLY A 96 -0.73 4.09 19.33
N ARG A 97 0.13 4.02 20.37
CA ARG A 97 0.80 5.19 20.95
C ARG A 97 1.82 5.84 20.03
N HIS A 98 2.42 5.07 19.14
CA HIS A 98 3.45 5.52 18.21
C HIS A 98 2.97 5.23 16.78
N SER A 99 3.39 6.05 15.84
CA SER A 99 3.09 5.80 14.43
C SER A 99 3.73 4.49 13.96
N THR A 100 3.01 3.76 13.10
CA THR A 100 3.63 2.72 12.30
C THR A 100 4.24 3.35 11.05
N HIS A 101 5.43 2.92 10.65
CA HIS A 101 6.11 3.46 9.46
C HIS A 101 6.44 2.38 8.42
N GLY A 102 5.79 1.22 8.55
CA GLY A 102 5.91 0.12 7.60
C GLY A 102 5.27 0.46 6.25
N LYS A 103 5.89 -0.01 5.17
CA LYS A 103 5.38 0.05 3.82
C LYS A 103 5.46 -1.34 3.24
N SER A 104 4.31 -1.99 3.16
CA SER A 104 4.25 -3.37 2.68
C SER A 104 2.94 -3.63 1.96
N LEU A 105 2.98 -4.61 1.07
CA LEU A 105 1.84 -5.09 0.33
C LEU A 105 1.87 -6.62 0.37
N ILE A 106 0.75 -7.22 0.69
CA ILE A 106 0.57 -8.67 0.68
C ILE A 106 -0.50 -9.02 -0.33
N ILE A 107 -0.20 -9.97 -1.21
CA ILE A 107 -1.11 -10.46 -2.23
C ILE A 107 -1.22 -11.98 -2.07
N ASP A 108 -2.43 -12.47 -1.85
CA ASP A 108 -2.81 -13.90 -1.83
C ASP A 108 -2.03 -14.79 -0.84
N ASP A 109 -1.36 -14.24 0.17
CA ASP A 109 -0.50 -14.95 1.12
C ASP A 109 0.80 -15.54 0.53
N ASP A 110 1.08 -15.34 -0.75
CA ASP A 110 2.28 -15.87 -1.39
C ASP A 110 3.20 -14.80 -1.98
N ILE A 111 2.73 -13.57 -2.10
CA ILE A 111 3.55 -12.44 -2.55
C ILE A 111 3.58 -11.38 -1.44
N ALA A 112 4.78 -11.02 -1.03
CA ALA A 112 5.03 -9.88 -0.16
C ALA A 112 5.87 -8.84 -0.90
N VAL A 113 5.49 -7.57 -0.78
CA VAL A 113 6.27 -6.44 -1.26
C VAL A 113 6.63 -5.57 -0.07
N VAL A 114 7.89 -5.18 0.02
CA VAL A 114 8.39 -4.25 1.04
C VAL A 114 9.28 -3.20 0.37
N GLY A 115 9.33 -2.01 0.92
CA GLY A 115 10.16 -0.97 0.34
C GLY A 115 10.05 0.38 1.03
N SER A 116 10.46 1.42 0.33
CA SER A 116 10.38 2.80 0.80
C SER A 116 9.08 3.50 0.37
N TYR A 117 8.35 2.95 -0.59
CA TYR A 117 7.18 3.56 -1.22
C TYR A 117 6.00 3.71 -0.27
N ASN A 118 5.57 4.94 -0.01
CA ASN A 118 4.27 5.22 0.60
C ASN A 118 3.19 5.28 -0.49
N PHE A 119 1.96 4.92 -0.13
CA PHE A 119 0.81 5.18 -1.01
C PHE A 119 0.42 6.66 -0.91
N ASP A 120 1.31 7.54 -1.39
CA ASP A 120 1.08 8.98 -1.45
C ASP A 120 1.62 9.62 -2.74
N CYS A 121 1.16 10.84 -3.04
CA CYS A 121 1.56 11.59 -4.23
C CYS A 121 3.07 11.85 -4.28
N ARG A 122 3.70 12.06 -3.13
CA ARG A 122 5.12 12.38 -3.07
C ARG A 122 5.96 11.17 -3.47
N SER A 123 5.69 10.01 -2.88
CA SER A 123 6.35 8.75 -3.27
C SER A 123 6.04 8.35 -4.71
N THR A 124 4.85 8.71 -5.22
CA THR A 124 4.43 8.34 -6.57
C THR A 124 5.10 9.18 -7.65
N TYR A 125 5.21 10.51 -7.46
CA TYR A 125 5.57 11.44 -8.54
C TYR A 125 6.84 12.26 -8.28
N VAL A 126 7.38 12.24 -7.05
CA VAL A 126 8.50 13.12 -6.67
C VAL A 126 9.71 12.33 -6.22
N ASP A 127 9.55 11.44 -5.24
CA ASP A 127 10.66 10.72 -4.62
C ASP A 127 11.13 9.54 -5.49
N THR A 128 12.41 9.18 -5.34
CA THR A 128 12.94 7.94 -5.91
C THR A 128 12.70 6.83 -4.90
N GLU A 129 11.70 6.02 -5.15
CA GLU A 129 11.29 4.93 -4.28
C GLU A 129 11.72 3.58 -4.85
N THR A 130 11.96 2.64 -3.97
CA THR A 130 12.33 1.27 -4.35
C THR A 130 11.50 0.26 -3.59
N CYS A 131 10.95 -0.72 -4.29
CA CYS A 131 10.21 -1.84 -3.73
C CYS A 131 10.82 -3.16 -4.16
N LEU A 132 10.92 -4.09 -3.21
CA LEU A 132 11.31 -5.47 -3.43
C LEU A 132 10.08 -6.36 -3.29
N SER A 133 9.74 -7.12 -4.32
CA SER A 133 8.74 -8.16 -4.24
C SER A 133 9.37 -9.54 -4.09
N TYR A 134 8.86 -10.31 -3.14
CA TYR A 134 9.22 -11.68 -2.88
C TYR A 134 8.00 -12.57 -3.06
N LYS A 135 8.17 -13.69 -3.76
CA LYS A 135 7.14 -14.72 -3.88
C LYS A 135 7.62 -16.00 -3.22
N GLU A 136 6.87 -16.45 -2.21
CA GLU A 136 7.14 -17.73 -1.57
C GLU A 136 6.50 -18.86 -2.38
N LYS A 137 7.29 -19.86 -2.74
CA LYS A 137 6.73 -21.14 -3.19
C LYS A 137 6.12 -21.82 -1.97
N ARG A 138 4.82 -21.80 -1.83
CA ARG A 138 4.08 -22.42 -0.72
C ARG A 138 4.53 -23.88 -0.51
N SER A 139 5.40 -24.10 0.46
CA SER A 139 5.48 -25.37 1.14
C SER A 139 4.28 -25.44 2.09
N GLN A 140 3.36 -26.36 1.86
CA GLN A 140 2.08 -26.46 2.59
C GLN A 140 2.22 -26.62 4.12
N ASN A 141 3.43 -26.60 4.70
CA ASN A 141 3.70 -26.96 6.09
C ASN A 141 4.49 -25.94 6.92
N SER A 142 4.94 -24.80 6.37
CA SER A 142 5.87 -23.93 7.12
C SER A 142 5.21 -23.06 8.19
N TRP A 143 3.97 -22.63 8.03
CA TRP A 143 3.30 -21.73 8.98
C TRP A 143 2.71 -22.43 10.21
N LYS A 144 2.39 -23.72 10.10
CA LYS A 144 1.92 -24.51 11.26
C LYS A 144 2.98 -24.70 12.33
N LYS A 145 4.25 -24.55 11.99
CA LYS A 145 5.38 -24.73 12.92
C LYS A 145 5.69 -23.47 13.74
N ILE A 146 5.33 -22.28 13.23
CA ILE A 146 5.57 -21.00 13.93
C ILE A 146 4.46 -20.66 14.94
N LEU A 147 3.27 -21.23 14.77
CA LEU A 147 2.13 -21.02 15.68
C LEU A 147 1.95 -22.13 16.72
N ALA A 148 2.85 -23.10 16.77
CA ALA A 148 2.81 -24.26 17.70
C ALA A 148 3.84 -24.16 18.85
N ASP A 149 4.70 -23.13 18.87
CA ASP A 149 5.62 -22.76 19.94
C ASP A 149 5.17 -21.43 20.58
#